data_f7b650ea9e29a8efd694176ae5bf1069
#
_entry.id   f7b650ea9e29a8efd694176ae5bf1069
#
_cell.length_a   1.000
_cell.length_b   1.000
_cell.length_c   1.000
_cell.angle_alpha   90.00
_cell.angle_beta   90.00
_cell.angle_gamma   90.00
#
_symmetry.space_group_name_H-M   'P 1'
#
loop_
_entity.id
_entity.type
_entity.pdbx_description
1 polymer ?
#
loop_
_entity_poly.entity_id
_entity_poly.type
_entity_poly.pdbx_seq_one_letter_code
_entity_poly.pdbx_strand_id
1 'polypeptide(L)' 'MERILRKEISAIEIEEILADYFNAFDALLKIIDTEDGQMIYAEIVDYK' A
#
# COMPACT_ATOMS: atom_id res chain seq x y z
N MET A 1 6.61 21.58 -19.39
CA MET A 1 6.39 20.30 -20.08
C MET A 1 6.41 19.15 -19.08
N GLU A 2 5.40 18.32 -19.12
CA GLU A 2 5.29 17.20 -18.18
C GLU A 2 6.06 15.99 -18.70
N ARG A 3 6.62 15.24 -17.74
CA ARG A 3 7.25 13.96 -18.04
C ARG A 3 6.59 12.90 -17.20
N ILE A 4 6.32 11.76 -17.80
CA ILE A 4 5.73 10.64 -17.09
C ILE A 4 6.80 9.57 -16.94
N LEU A 5 7.09 9.21 -15.70
CA LEU A 5 8.01 8.12 -15.38
C LEU A 5 7.20 6.95 -14.87
N ARG A 6 7.54 5.78 -15.38
CA ARG A 6 6.90 4.54 -14.93
C ARG A 6 7.93 3.70 -14.20
N LYS A 7 7.56 3.23 -13.03
CA LYS A 7 8.41 2.36 -12.25
C LYS A 7 7.61 1.18 -11.77
N GLU A 8 8.24 0.02 -11.83
CA GLU A 8 7.63 -1.17 -11.26
C GLU A 8 7.87 -1.17 -9.76
N ILE A 9 6.80 -1.33 -9.01
CA ILE A 9 6.86 -1.36 -7.55
C ILE A 9 6.11 -2.59 -7.11
N SER A 10 6.77 -3.41 -6.29
CA SER A 10 6.12 -4.60 -5.76
C SER A 10 5.22 -4.24 -4.59
N ALA A 11 4.25 -5.10 -4.31
CA ALA A 11 3.37 -4.92 -3.15
C ALA A 11 4.18 -4.90 -1.86
N ILE A 12 5.24 -5.71 -1.80
CA ILE A 12 6.10 -5.75 -0.61
C ILE A 12 6.76 -4.41 -0.36
N GLU A 13 7.24 -3.75 -1.41
CA GLU A 13 7.85 -2.43 -1.27
C GLU A 13 6.85 -1.41 -0.75
N ILE A 14 5.62 -1.46 -1.27
CA ILE A 14 4.58 -0.54 -0.83
C ILE A 14 4.25 -0.78 0.63
N GLU A 15 4.17 -2.04 1.03
CA GLU A 15 3.90 -2.39 2.43
C GLU A 15 5.00 -1.90 3.36
N GLU A 16 6.25 -2.01 2.94
CA GLU A 16 7.38 -1.50 3.72
C GLU A 16 7.32 0.02 3.89
N ILE A 17 7.01 0.71 2.81
CA ILE A 17 6.88 2.17 2.85
C ILE A 17 5.76 2.59 3.79
N LEU A 18 4.63 1.88 3.73
CA LEU A 18 3.50 2.19 4.59
C LEU A 18 3.82 1.91 6.06
N ALA A 19 4.48 0.79 6.34
CA ALA A 19 4.87 0.47 7.70
C ALA A 19 5.80 1.55 8.27
N ASP A 20 6.75 2.00 7.47
CA ASP A 20 7.65 3.07 7.86
C ASP A 20 6.91 4.37 8.09
N TYR A 21 6.01 4.71 7.19
CA TYR A 21 5.25 5.95 7.26
C TYR A 21 4.43 6.03 8.56
N PHE A 22 3.81 4.92 8.93
CA PHE A 22 2.99 4.87 10.14
C PHE A 22 3.75 4.46 11.38
N ASN A 23 5.05 4.23 11.23
CA ASN A 23 5.90 3.74 12.33
C ASN A 23 5.30 2.49 12.97
N ALA A 24 4.86 1.57 12.12
CA ALA A 24 4.17 0.36 12.53
C ALA A 24 5.09 -0.85 12.39
N PHE A 25 4.67 -1.97 12.98
CA PHE A 25 5.40 -3.22 12.86
C PHE A 25 5.35 -3.75 11.44
N ASP A 26 4.18 -3.67 10.81
CA ASP A 26 3.97 -4.22 9.48
C ASP A 26 2.77 -3.55 8.83
N ALA A 27 2.66 -3.73 7.52
CA ALA A 27 1.50 -3.26 6.77
C ALA A 27 1.19 -4.29 5.70
N LEU A 28 -0.09 -4.59 5.54
CA LEU A 28 -0.57 -5.57 4.59
C LEU A 28 -1.54 -4.92 3.63
N LEU A 29 -1.29 -5.09 2.34
CA LEU A 29 -2.19 -4.57 1.31
C LEU A 29 -3.28 -5.58 1.01
N LYS A 30 -4.49 -5.09 0.92
CA LYS A 30 -5.66 -5.88 0.60
C LYS A 30 -6.39 -5.26 -0.58
N ILE A 31 -6.86 -6.10 -1.49
CA ILE A 31 -7.65 -5.67 -2.63
C ILE A 31 -8.99 -6.37 -2.53
N ILE A 32 -10.06 -5.59 -2.58
CA ILE A 32 -11.41 -6.16 -2.57
C ILE A 32 -12.18 -5.65 -3.78
N ASP A 33 -13.04 -6.52 -4.31
CA ASP A 33 -13.95 -6.16 -5.39
C ASP A 33 -15.26 -5.67 -4.78
N THR A 34 -15.70 -4.52 -5.25
CA THR A 34 -16.99 -3.96 -4.83
C THR A 34 -17.85 -3.73 -6.06
N GLU A 35 -19.10 -3.38 -5.86
CA GLU A 35 -20.01 -3.07 -6.95
C GLU A 35 -19.52 -1.89 -7.77
N ASP A 36 -18.79 -0.98 -7.15
CA ASP A 36 -18.28 0.22 -7.80
C ASP A 36 -16.89 0.03 -8.39
N GLY A 37 -16.32 -1.17 -8.28
CA GLY A 37 -14.99 -1.48 -8.78
C GLY A 37 -14.11 -2.07 -7.68
N GLN A 38 -12.80 -1.92 -7.83
CA GLN A 38 -11.85 -2.45 -6.86
C GLN A 38 -11.46 -1.37 -5.87
N MET A 39 -11.32 -1.78 -4.62
CA MET A 39 -10.84 -0.92 -3.56
C MET A 39 -9.58 -1.51 -2.97
N ILE A 40 -8.59 -0.66 -2.73
CA ILE A 40 -7.33 -1.06 -2.12
C ILE A 40 -7.24 -0.40 -0.76
N TYR A 41 -6.92 -1.19 0.26
CA TYR A 41 -6.68 -0.65 1.59
C TYR A 41 -5.51 -1.38 2.24
N ALA A 42 -4.97 -0.78 3.27
CA ALA A 42 -3.86 -1.35 4.01
C ALA A 42 -4.28 -1.65 5.43
N GLU A 43 -3.89 -2.84 5.91
CA GLU A 43 -4.04 -3.18 7.32
C GLU A 43 -2.73 -2.86 8.00
N ILE A 44 -2.77 -1.99 8.98
CA ILE A 44 -1.57 -1.56 9.69
C ILE A 44 -1.48 -2.35 10.99
N VAL A 45 -0.38 -3.10 11.11
CA VAL A 45 -0.14 -3.92 12.29
C VAL A 45 0.75 -3.15 13.23
N ASP A 46 0.25 -2.86 14.40
CA ASP A 46 0.95 -2.04 15.35
C ASP A 46 1.16 -2.79 16.66
N TYR A 47 2.20 -2.42 17.37
CA TYR A 47 2.46 -2.96 18.70
C TYR A 47 1.74 -2.14 19.74
N LYS A 48 1.29 -2.85 20.71
CA LYS A 48 0.75 -2.18 21.90
C LYS A 48 1.48 -2.63 23.14
#